data_2d51f235be821b069a2dcac088cf1d84
#
_entry.id   2d51f235be821b069a2dcac088cf1d84
#
_cell.length_a   1.000
_cell.length_b   1.000
_cell.length_c   1.000
_cell.angle_alpha   90.00
_cell.angle_beta   90.00
_cell.angle_gamma   90.00
#
_symmetry.space_group_name_H-M   'P 1'
#
loop_
_entity.id
_entity.type
_entity.pdbx_description
1 polymer ?
#
loop_
_entity_poly.entity_id
_entity_poly.type
_entity_poly.pdbx_seq_one_letter_code
_entity_poly.pdbx_strand_id
1 'polypeptide(L)'
;MNKLEIYKNGNFLNTYEENAIILHKLFNYKVIESDKHKYKCGFPLTQYNKIINGLQDNKISYIVYDKENILEEKDYHKLNNYEKEYKDAMKKIELDTKADIVYNKVIKLDDRKLEEFLDKMLIWLK
;
A
#
# COMPACT_ATOMS: atom_id res chain seq x y z
N MET A 1 -15.78 -3.65 13.94
CA MET A 1 -15.12 -2.65 13.10
C MET A 1 -13.69 -3.06 12.82
N ASN A 2 -13.21 -2.79 11.62
CA ASN A 2 -11.86 -3.18 11.24
C ASN A 2 -10.82 -2.23 11.83
N LYS A 3 -9.71 -2.81 12.27
CA LYS A 3 -8.52 -2.08 12.70
C LYS A 3 -7.35 -2.49 11.86
N LEU A 4 -6.47 -1.54 11.55
CA LEU A 4 -5.24 -1.83 10.83
C LEU A 4 -4.28 -2.52 11.79
N GLU A 5 -3.94 -3.78 11.49
CA GLU A 5 -3.10 -4.61 12.34
C GLU A 5 -1.64 -4.50 11.91
N ILE A 6 -0.78 -4.16 12.86
CA ILE A 6 0.67 -4.03 12.66
C ILE A 6 1.36 -5.00 13.60
N TYR A 7 2.31 -5.78 13.07
CA TYR A 7 3.03 -6.81 13.83
C TYR A 7 4.51 -6.46 13.91
N LYS A 8 5.00 -6.25 15.13
CA LYS A 8 6.42 -5.98 15.38
C LYS A 8 7.21 -7.28 15.38
N ASN A 9 8.32 -7.28 14.63
CA ASN A 9 9.26 -8.40 14.61
C ASN A 9 10.68 -7.83 14.61
N GLY A 10 11.32 -7.79 15.78
CA GLY A 10 12.63 -7.20 15.94
C GLY A 10 12.61 -5.71 15.62
N ASN A 11 13.44 -5.30 14.67
CA ASN A 11 13.54 -3.89 14.23
C ASN A 11 12.61 -3.54 13.07
N PHE A 12 11.70 -4.45 12.72
CA PHE A 12 10.74 -4.26 11.63
C PHE A 12 9.31 -4.38 12.12
N LEU A 13 8.43 -3.71 11.40
CA LEU A 13 6.99 -3.79 11.58
C LEU A 13 6.39 -4.29 10.27
N ASN A 14 5.46 -5.23 10.35
CA ASN A 14 4.88 -5.85 9.16
C ASN A 14 3.36 -5.70 9.16
N THR A 15 2.81 -5.54 7.97
CA THR A 15 1.37 -5.55 7.73
C THR A 15 1.08 -6.52 6.59
N TYR A 16 -0.14 -7.08 6.58
CA TYR A 16 -0.53 -8.12 5.63
C TYR A 16 -1.89 -7.83 5.04
N GLU A 17 -2.09 -8.29 3.78
CA GLU A 17 -3.36 -8.25 3.07
C GLU A 17 -3.92 -6.81 2.99
N GLU A 18 -5.16 -6.60 3.42
CA GLU A 18 -5.81 -5.28 3.39
C GLU A 18 -4.99 -4.19 4.07
N ASN A 19 -4.36 -4.52 5.18
CA ASN A 19 -3.55 -3.58 5.94
C ASN A 19 -2.32 -3.12 5.16
N ALA A 20 -1.67 -4.05 4.44
CA ALA A 20 -0.53 -3.74 3.59
C ALA A 20 -0.92 -2.80 2.44
N ILE A 21 -2.09 -3.02 1.85
CA ILE A 21 -2.63 -2.21 0.76
C ILE A 21 -2.86 -0.77 1.23
N ILE A 22 -3.43 -0.60 2.42
CA ILE A 22 -3.67 0.73 3.00
C ILE A 22 -2.35 1.47 3.24
N LEU A 23 -1.35 0.80 3.81
CA LEU A 23 -0.03 1.42 4.02
C LEU A 23 0.65 1.80 2.72
N HIS A 24 0.51 0.98 1.69
CA HIS A 24 1.03 1.31 0.37
C HIS A 24 0.43 2.62 -0.16
N LYS A 25 -0.88 2.78 -0.04
CA LYS A 25 -1.56 4.00 -0.49
C LYS A 25 -1.12 5.23 0.30
N LEU A 26 -1.09 5.12 1.63
CA LEU A 26 -0.86 6.27 2.51
C LEU A 26 0.61 6.71 2.58
N PHE A 27 1.53 5.75 2.55
CA PHE A 27 2.94 6.01 2.84
C PHE A 27 3.89 5.63 1.70
N ASN A 28 3.35 5.12 0.60
CA ASN A 28 4.13 4.74 -0.58
C ASN A 28 5.15 3.61 -0.34
N TYR A 29 4.95 2.78 0.67
CA TYR A 29 5.78 1.62 0.88
C TYR A 29 5.46 0.54 -0.15
N LYS A 30 6.48 -0.19 -0.56
CA LYS A 30 6.34 -1.25 -1.54
C LYS A 30 5.56 -2.43 -0.98
N VAL A 31 4.58 -2.92 -1.75
CA VAL A 31 3.85 -4.14 -1.45
C VAL A 31 4.54 -5.30 -2.17
N ILE A 32 4.81 -6.37 -1.44
CA ILE A 32 5.41 -7.58 -2.00
C ILE A 32 4.51 -8.79 -1.74
N GLU A 33 4.70 -9.84 -2.54
CA GLU A 33 4.05 -11.12 -2.29
C GLU A 33 4.99 -12.00 -1.46
N SER A 34 4.40 -12.84 -0.61
CA SER A 34 5.13 -13.86 0.13
C SER A 34 4.40 -15.19 0.00
N ASP A 35 5.04 -16.28 0.43
CA ASP A 35 4.46 -17.63 0.34
C ASP A 35 3.12 -17.76 1.08
N LYS A 36 2.94 -16.97 2.13
CA LYS A 36 1.75 -17.03 2.99
C LYS A 36 0.74 -15.92 2.74
N HIS A 37 1.17 -14.82 2.11
CA HIS A 37 0.35 -13.62 1.97
C HIS A 37 0.42 -13.07 0.55
N LYS A 38 -0.73 -12.73 0.01
CA LYS A 38 -0.81 -12.10 -1.31
C LYS A 38 -0.20 -10.70 -1.28
N TYR A 39 -0.39 -9.97 -0.18
CA TYR A 39 0.17 -8.64 0.01
C TYR A 39 0.86 -8.55 1.36
N LYS A 40 2.07 -8.04 1.34
CA LYS A 40 2.86 -7.78 2.54
C LYS A 40 3.55 -6.44 2.39
N CYS A 41 3.51 -5.63 3.44
CA CYS A 41 4.21 -4.36 3.51
C CYS A 41 4.91 -4.24 4.84
N GLY A 42 6.24 -4.11 4.81
CA GLY A 42 7.05 -3.96 6.00
C GLY A 42 7.74 -2.60 6.02
N PHE A 43 8.03 -2.12 7.21
CA PHE A 43 8.76 -0.87 7.39
C PHE A 43 9.63 -0.93 8.65
N PRO A 44 10.74 -0.16 8.67
CA PRO A 44 11.64 -0.19 9.84
C PRO A 44 11.01 0.47 11.06
N LEU A 45 11.41 0.02 12.24
CA LEU A 45 10.92 0.54 13.52
C LEU A 45 11.15 2.05 13.64
N THR A 46 12.17 2.60 12.99
CA THR A 46 12.46 4.03 12.99
C THR A 46 11.33 4.87 12.39
N GLN A 47 10.47 4.27 11.58
CA GLN A 47 9.33 4.94 10.93
C GLN A 47 8.03 4.82 11.74
N TYR A 48 8.08 4.19 12.91
CA TYR A 48 6.90 3.91 13.73
C TYR A 48 6.05 5.17 13.99
N ASN A 49 6.68 6.22 14.51
CA ASN A 49 5.94 7.45 14.85
C ASN A 49 5.31 8.09 13.63
N LYS A 50 5.99 8.08 12.50
CA LYS A 50 5.46 8.61 11.24
C LYS A 50 4.21 7.86 10.80
N ILE A 51 4.27 6.52 10.87
CA ILE A 51 3.13 5.68 10.49
C ILE A 51 1.94 5.90 11.42
N ILE A 52 2.17 5.88 12.74
CA ILE A 52 1.11 6.09 13.72
C ILE A 52 0.46 7.48 13.56
N ASN A 53 1.28 8.52 13.40
CA ASN A 53 0.76 9.87 13.18
C ASN A 53 -0.09 9.95 11.91
N GLY A 54 0.33 9.30 10.83
CA GLY A 54 -0.44 9.27 9.60
C GLY A 54 -1.76 8.52 9.74
N LEU A 55 -1.79 7.43 10.50
CA LEU A 55 -3.03 6.71 10.78
C LEU A 55 -3.99 7.56 11.62
N GLN A 56 -3.47 8.28 12.60
CA GLN A 56 -4.27 9.19 13.43
C GLN A 56 -4.81 10.36 12.61
N ASP A 57 -3.98 10.95 11.75
CA ASP A 57 -4.39 12.06 10.88
C ASP A 57 -5.54 11.66 9.94
N ASN A 58 -5.54 10.42 9.49
CA ASN A 58 -6.57 9.87 8.61
C ASN A 58 -7.71 9.19 9.37
N LYS A 59 -7.67 9.18 10.70
CA LYS A 59 -8.67 8.57 11.57
C LYS A 59 -8.91 7.10 11.25
N ILE A 60 -7.83 6.35 11.07
CA ILE A 60 -7.89 4.91 10.85
C ILE A 60 -7.61 4.21 12.17
N SER A 61 -8.55 3.39 12.63
CA SER A 61 -8.35 2.57 13.82
C SER A 61 -7.22 1.58 13.57
N TYR A 62 -6.35 1.39 14.57
CA TYR A 62 -5.19 0.51 14.44
C TYR A 62 -4.88 -0.20 15.75
N ILE A 63 -4.12 -1.28 15.61
CA ILE A 63 -3.60 -2.05 16.75
C ILE A 63 -2.20 -2.55 16.39
N VAL A 64 -1.26 -2.37 17.30
CA VAL A 64 0.13 -2.80 17.12
C VAL A 64 0.42 -3.93 18.11
N TYR A 65 0.88 -5.06 17.57
CA TYR A 65 1.24 -6.23 18.34
C TYR A 65 2.76 -6.41 18.42
N ASP A 66 3.24 -6.80 19.61
CA ASP A 66 4.57 -7.35 19.79
C ASP A 66 4.39 -8.75 20.35
N LYS A 67 4.47 -9.76 19.45
CA LYS A 67 4.11 -11.15 19.75
C LYS A 67 2.66 -11.22 20.25
N GLU A 68 2.43 -11.64 21.50
CA GLU A 68 1.09 -11.74 22.10
C GLU A 68 0.65 -10.45 22.79
N ASN A 69 1.54 -9.47 22.90
CA ASN A 69 1.28 -8.23 23.62
C ASN A 69 0.80 -7.12 22.68
N ILE A 70 -0.09 -6.28 23.17
CA ILE A 70 -0.54 -5.09 22.46
C ILE A 70 0.34 -3.93 22.90
N LEU A 71 1.08 -3.32 21.97
CA LEU A 71 1.91 -2.16 22.25
C LEU A 71 1.10 -0.87 22.25
N GLU A 72 0.18 -0.75 21.30
CA GLU A 72 -0.63 0.45 21.11
C GLU A 72 -1.91 0.09 20.38
N GLU A 73 -3.00 0.76 20.74
CA GLU A 73 -4.29 0.57 20.08
C GLU A 73 -5.07 1.87 20.10
N LYS A 74 -5.74 2.17 19.00
CA LYS A 74 -6.62 3.32 18.88
C LYS A 74 -7.87 2.92 18.11
N ASP A 75 -9.03 3.21 18.65
CA ASP A 75 -10.31 2.94 18.01
C ASP A 75 -11.07 4.25 17.82
N TYR A 76 -11.37 4.57 16.57
CA TYR A 76 -12.13 5.77 16.19
C TYR A 76 -13.64 5.51 16.13
N HIS A 77 -14.06 4.26 16.36
CA HIS A 77 -15.48 3.87 16.37
C HIS A 77 -16.18 4.29 15.07
N LYS A 78 -17.23 5.09 15.17
CA LYS A 78 -18.01 5.55 14.00
C LYS A 78 -17.21 6.44 13.04
N LEU A 79 -16.13 7.05 13.50
CA LEU A 79 -15.27 7.92 12.68
C LEU A 79 -14.15 7.14 11.97
N ASN A 80 -14.09 5.82 12.16
CA ASN A 80 -13.06 4.98 11.57
C ASN A 80 -13.14 4.98 10.04
N ASN A 81 -12.07 5.41 9.38
CA ASN A 81 -11.98 5.51 7.93
C ASN A 81 -11.34 4.28 7.27
N TYR A 82 -11.16 3.17 7.99
CA TYR A 82 -10.49 1.97 7.48
C TYR A 82 -11.08 1.49 6.15
N GLU A 83 -12.39 1.29 6.09
CA GLU A 83 -13.05 0.78 4.88
C GLU A 83 -12.92 1.72 3.69
N LYS A 84 -13.05 3.02 3.91
CA LYS A 84 -12.88 4.03 2.88
C LYS A 84 -11.45 4.00 2.32
N GLU A 85 -10.47 3.99 3.21
CA GLU A 85 -9.06 3.96 2.82
C GLU A 85 -8.71 2.67 2.11
N TYR A 86 -9.26 1.55 2.53
CA TYR A 86 -9.06 0.27 1.86
C TYR A 86 -9.59 0.32 0.42
N LYS A 87 -10.81 0.82 0.20
CA LYS A 87 -11.38 0.93 -1.13
C LYS A 87 -10.55 1.83 -2.04
N ASP A 88 -10.09 2.97 -1.53
CA ASP A 88 -9.24 3.89 -2.28
C ASP A 88 -7.87 3.25 -2.59
N ALA A 89 -7.32 2.50 -1.63
CA ALA A 89 -6.05 1.80 -1.80
C ALA A 89 -6.14 0.69 -2.85
N MET A 90 -7.25 -0.03 -2.91
CA MET A 90 -7.45 -1.07 -3.93
C MET A 90 -7.49 -0.48 -5.32
N LYS A 91 -8.10 0.68 -5.50
CA LYS A 91 -8.10 1.38 -6.79
C LYS A 91 -6.68 1.77 -7.22
N LYS A 92 -5.87 2.23 -6.27
CA LYS A 92 -4.47 2.59 -6.56
C LYS A 92 -3.67 1.37 -7.01
N ILE A 93 -3.81 0.23 -6.33
CA ILE A 93 -3.12 -1.02 -6.70
C ILE A 93 -3.55 -1.51 -8.08
N GLU A 94 -4.84 -1.45 -8.40
CA GLU A 94 -5.34 -1.83 -9.73
C GLU A 94 -4.72 -0.96 -10.82
N LEU A 95 -4.63 0.36 -10.59
CA LEU A 95 -4.03 1.29 -11.55
C LEU A 95 -2.53 1.03 -11.71
N ASP A 96 -1.81 0.80 -10.62
CA ASP A 96 -0.38 0.49 -10.65
C ASP A 96 -0.12 -0.81 -11.42
N THR A 97 -0.96 -1.83 -11.22
CA THR A 97 -0.86 -3.10 -11.94
C THR A 97 -1.10 -2.91 -13.43
N LYS A 98 -2.09 -2.12 -13.83
CA LYS A 98 -2.35 -1.81 -15.24
C LYS A 98 -1.18 -1.06 -15.87
N ALA A 99 -0.59 -0.11 -15.14
CA ALA A 99 0.58 0.63 -15.62
C ALA A 99 1.76 -0.30 -15.85
N ASP A 100 2.01 -1.26 -14.96
CA ASP A 100 3.07 -2.25 -15.11
C ASP A 100 2.85 -3.14 -16.34
N ILE A 101 1.62 -3.57 -16.59
CA ILE A 101 1.27 -4.37 -17.77
C ILE A 101 1.56 -3.59 -19.06
N VAL A 102 1.15 -2.33 -19.11
CA VAL A 102 1.40 -1.47 -20.28
C VAL A 102 2.90 -1.29 -20.48
N TYR A 103 3.64 -0.98 -19.42
CA TYR A 103 5.09 -0.80 -19.50
C TYR A 103 5.77 -2.05 -20.05
N ASN A 104 5.43 -3.23 -19.54
CA ASN A 104 6.02 -4.49 -20.01
C ASN A 104 5.72 -4.78 -21.48
N LYS A 105 4.54 -4.42 -21.96
CA LYS A 105 4.20 -4.54 -23.39
C LYS A 105 5.01 -3.58 -24.23
N VAL A 106 5.22 -2.36 -23.77
CA VAL A 106 5.98 -1.32 -24.48
C VAL A 106 7.43 -1.75 -24.67
N ILE A 107 8.10 -2.25 -23.62
CA ILE A 107 9.51 -2.65 -23.70
C ILE A 107 9.74 -3.88 -24.60
N LYS A 108 8.69 -4.63 -24.94
CA LYS A 108 8.76 -5.77 -25.86
C LYS A 108 8.50 -5.41 -27.32
N LEU A 109 8.14 -4.15 -27.59
CA LEU A 109 7.94 -3.69 -28.96
C LEU A 109 9.28 -3.51 -29.67
N ASP A 110 9.30 -3.74 -30.99
CA ASP A 110 10.48 -3.38 -31.80
C ASP A 110 10.58 -1.85 -31.88
N ASP A 111 11.76 -1.35 -32.32
CA ASP A 111 12.05 0.10 -32.30
C ASP A 111 11.02 0.92 -33.08
N ARG A 112 10.56 0.41 -34.22
CA ARG A 112 9.58 1.10 -35.05
C ARG A 112 8.22 1.20 -34.36
N LYS A 113 7.74 0.09 -33.80
CA LYS A 113 6.46 0.05 -33.07
C LYS A 113 6.51 0.88 -31.80
N LEU A 114 7.65 0.85 -31.11
CA LEU A 114 7.86 1.67 -29.93
C LEU A 114 7.78 3.15 -30.25
N GLU A 115 8.42 3.59 -31.33
CA GLU A 115 8.38 4.99 -31.78
C GLU A 115 6.95 5.42 -32.11
N GLU A 116 6.21 4.61 -32.88
CA GLU A 116 4.82 4.89 -33.20
C GLU A 116 3.94 5.00 -31.94
N PHE A 117 4.15 4.10 -30.96
CA PHE A 117 3.42 4.12 -29.71
C PHE A 117 3.70 5.39 -28.92
N LEU A 118 4.97 5.77 -28.76
CA LEU A 118 5.37 6.96 -28.03
C LEU A 118 4.84 8.24 -28.68
N ASP A 119 4.85 8.33 -29.99
CA ASP A 119 4.31 9.46 -30.73
C ASP A 119 2.81 9.63 -30.47
N LYS A 120 2.06 8.54 -30.47
CA LYS A 120 0.63 8.56 -30.15
C LYS A 120 0.37 9.00 -28.70
N MET A 121 1.19 8.53 -27.77
CA MET A 121 1.08 8.92 -26.37
C MET A 121 1.34 10.42 -26.17
N LEU A 122 2.32 10.98 -26.87
CA LEU A 122 2.62 12.41 -26.80
C LEU A 122 1.46 13.26 -27.30
N ILE A 123 0.82 12.84 -28.38
CA ILE A 123 -0.37 13.51 -28.91
C ILE A 123 -1.51 13.46 -27.90
N TRP A 124 -1.69 12.33 -27.27
CA TRP A 124 -2.77 12.09 -26.30
C TRP A 124 -2.60 12.93 -25.02
N LEU A 125 -1.35 13.16 -24.59
CA LEU A 125 -1.04 13.90 -23.36
C LEU A 125 -1.00 15.42 -23.56
N LYS A 126 -1.11 15.90 -24.78
CA LYS A 126 -1.25 17.33 -25.07
C LYS A 126 -2.68 17.78 -24.81
#